data_b2391de6c7ce6119040a1f0e1f551068
#
_entry.id   b2391de6c7ce6119040a1f0e1f551068
#
_cell.length_a   1.000
_cell.length_b   1.000
_cell.length_c   1.000
_cell.angle_alpha   90.00
_cell.angle_beta   90.00
_cell.angle_gamma   90.00
#
_symmetry.space_group_name_H-M   'P 1'
#
loop_
_entity.id
_entity.type
_entity.pdbx_description
1 polymer ?
#
loop_
_entity_poly.entity_id
_entity_poly.type
_entity_poly.pdbx_seq_one_letter_code
_entity_poly.pdbx_strand_id
1 'polypeptide(L)'
;MSTIVDQISDQTTEPATQESRYQRGLKKLAEIDGEAGQKVIDSLDDIAPDLARYTIEFPFGDIYSRPGLDLKSREVATVAALTAMGNCQPQLKVHIHGALNVGCSKEEIIEIITQMAVYAGFPAALNGAFAAKEVFAEREK
;
A
#
# COMPACT_ATOMS: atom_id res chain seq x y z
N MET A 1 53.17 8.37 34.77
CA MET A 1 52.26 8.85 33.72
C MET A 1 51.45 7.66 33.26
N SER A 2 50.24 7.48 33.82
CA SER A 2 49.30 6.45 33.41
C SER A 2 48.53 6.99 32.21
N THR A 3 48.68 6.36 31.07
CA THR A 3 47.98 6.70 29.84
C THR A 3 46.54 6.27 29.93
N ILE A 4 45.63 7.21 29.68
CA ILE A 4 44.16 7.07 29.66
C ILE A 4 43.72 6.26 28.40
N VAL A 5 44.39 5.15 28.10
CA VAL A 5 44.07 4.36 26.89
C VAL A 5 43.44 3.00 27.21
N ASP A 6 43.35 2.61 28.50
CA ASP A 6 42.93 1.25 28.85
C ASP A 6 41.49 1.11 29.41
N GLN A 7 40.59 2.05 29.15
CA GLN A 7 39.18 1.90 29.54
C GLN A 7 38.21 2.31 28.43
N ILE A 8 38.50 1.88 27.22
CA ILE A 8 37.40 1.72 26.26
C ILE A 8 37.03 0.26 26.35
N SER A 9 36.10 -0.04 27.27
CA SER A 9 35.40 -1.29 27.25
C SER A 9 34.67 -1.33 25.90
N ASP A 10 35.05 -2.26 25.07
CA ASP A 10 34.43 -2.65 23.84
C ASP A 10 33.00 -3.12 24.14
N GLN A 11 32.08 -2.16 24.27
CA GLN A 11 30.68 -2.42 24.12
C GLN A 11 30.39 -2.33 22.62
N THR A 12 30.82 -3.37 21.91
CA THR A 12 30.20 -3.71 20.64
C THR A 12 28.73 -4.08 20.94
N THR A 13 27.90 -3.08 21.13
CA THR A 13 26.48 -3.23 20.87
C THR A 13 26.40 -3.58 19.39
N GLU A 14 26.16 -4.85 19.07
CA GLU A 14 25.77 -5.22 17.72
C GLU A 14 24.65 -4.25 17.32
N PRO A 15 24.78 -3.55 16.18
CA PRO A 15 23.71 -2.67 15.73
C PRO A 15 22.47 -3.54 15.60
N ALA A 16 21.41 -3.17 16.31
CA ALA A 16 20.12 -3.79 16.13
C ALA A 16 19.89 -3.91 14.63
N THR A 17 19.71 -5.14 14.12
CA THR A 17 19.56 -5.39 12.68
C THR A 17 18.46 -4.49 12.15
N GLN A 18 18.86 -3.49 11.36
CA GLN A 18 17.90 -2.57 10.75
C GLN A 18 16.97 -3.38 9.87
N GLU A 19 15.65 -3.23 10.11
CA GLU A 19 14.64 -3.85 9.28
C GLU A 19 14.85 -3.42 7.82
N SER A 20 14.94 -4.40 6.90
CA SER A 20 15.12 -4.09 5.48
C SER A 20 13.87 -3.42 4.91
N ARG A 21 14.04 -2.68 3.81
CA ARG A 21 12.94 -2.09 3.05
C ARG A 21 11.91 -3.16 2.65
N TYR A 22 12.38 -4.31 2.25
CA TYR A 22 11.55 -5.45 1.87
C TYR A 22 10.72 -5.96 3.05
N GLN A 23 11.34 -6.18 4.21
CA GLN A 23 10.64 -6.65 5.42
C GLN A 23 9.59 -5.63 5.89
N ARG A 24 9.95 -4.35 5.90
CA ARG A 24 9.02 -3.26 6.23
C ARG A 24 7.86 -3.20 5.24
N GLY A 25 8.15 -3.38 3.95
CA GLY A 25 7.13 -3.41 2.90
C GLY A 25 6.17 -4.58 3.01
N LEU A 26 6.67 -5.78 3.31
CA LEU A 26 5.83 -6.96 3.53
C LEU A 26 4.85 -6.77 4.69
N LYS A 27 5.31 -6.20 5.80
CA LYS A 27 4.44 -5.90 6.94
C LYS A 27 3.35 -4.91 6.57
N LYS A 28 3.71 -3.87 5.86
CA LYS A 28 2.77 -2.82 5.43
C LYS A 28 1.77 -3.36 4.41
N LEU A 29 2.21 -4.15 3.46
CA LEU A 29 1.34 -4.81 2.49
C LEU A 29 0.30 -5.70 3.19
N ALA A 30 0.73 -6.50 4.15
CA ALA A 30 -0.17 -7.36 4.93
C ALA A 30 -1.19 -6.55 5.74
N GLU A 31 -0.77 -5.43 6.31
CA GLU A 31 -1.63 -4.52 7.09
C GLU A 31 -2.74 -3.89 6.23
N ILE A 32 -2.42 -3.51 4.99
CA ILE A 32 -3.35 -2.81 4.09
C ILE A 32 -4.17 -3.80 3.27
N ASP A 33 -3.52 -4.70 2.56
CA ASP A 33 -4.15 -5.55 1.53
C ASP A 33 -4.33 -7.01 1.96
N GLY A 34 -3.76 -7.42 3.09
CA GLY A 34 -3.86 -8.79 3.57
C GLY A 34 -3.40 -9.81 2.53
N GLU A 35 -4.15 -10.91 2.40
CA GLU A 35 -3.84 -11.98 1.45
C GLU A 35 -3.99 -11.56 -0.01
N ALA A 36 -4.88 -10.61 -0.32
CA ALA A 36 -5.08 -10.13 -1.69
C ALA A 36 -3.81 -9.47 -2.25
N GLY A 37 -3.11 -8.69 -1.44
CA GLY A 37 -1.84 -8.09 -1.81
C GLY A 37 -0.76 -9.14 -2.08
N GLN A 38 -0.65 -10.15 -1.24
CA GLN A 38 0.30 -11.24 -1.42
C GLN A 38 0.05 -12.03 -2.72
N LYS A 39 -1.21 -12.26 -3.07
CA LYS A 39 -1.56 -12.94 -4.34
C LYS A 39 -1.10 -12.17 -5.56
N VAL A 40 -1.19 -10.85 -5.56
CA VAL A 40 -0.68 -10.01 -6.65
C VAL A 40 0.83 -10.18 -6.80
N ILE A 41 1.56 -10.16 -5.69
CA ILE A 41 3.02 -10.33 -5.67
C ILE A 41 3.40 -11.73 -6.18
N ASP A 42 2.75 -12.77 -5.68
CA ASP A 42 3.01 -14.15 -6.07
C ASP A 42 2.75 -14.40 -7.57
N SER A 43 1.78 -13.69 -8.13
CA SER A 43 1.45 -13.80 -9.56
C SER A 43 2.54 -13.26 -10.50
N LEU A 44 3.50 -12.50 -9.98
CA LEU A 44 4.61 -11.94 -10.75
C LEU A 44 5.89 -12.77 -10.67
N ASP A 45 5.99 -13.73 -9.75
CA ASP A 45 7.22 -14.46 -9.48
C ASP A 45 7.76 -15.23 -10.70
N ASP A 46 6.88 -15.71 -11.57
CA ASP A 46 7.23 -16.47 -12.77
C ASP A 46 7.69 -15.61 -13.94
N ILE A 47 7.27 -14.34 -14.00
CA ILE A 47 7.56 -13.46 -15.15
C ILE A 47 8.37 -12.21 -14.79
N ALA A 48 8.23 -11.69 -13.58
CA ALA A 48 8.82 -10.41 -13.18
C ALA A 48 9.13 -10.35 -11.67
N PRO A 49 10.02 -11.23 -11.17
CA PRO A 49 10.30 -11.29 -9.72
C PRO A 49 10.92 -10.00 -9.18
N ASP A 50 11.70 -9.27 -9.96
CA ASP A 50 12.26 -7.98 -9.53
C ASP A 50 11.17 -6.91 -9.43
N LEU A 51 10.18 -6.90 -10.33
CA LEU A 51 9.04 -5.99 -10.26
C LEU A 51 8.22 -6.27 -9.00
N ALA A 52 8.00 -7.53 -8.67
CA ALA A 52 7.36 -7.93 -7.42
C ALA A 52 8.10 -7.37 -6.21
N ARG A 53 9.43 -7.54 -6.15
CA ARG A 53 10.27 -7.00 -5.08
C ARG A 53 10.19 -5.48 -4.99
N TYR A 54 10.30 -4.76 -6.11
CA TYR A 54 10.22 -3.29 -6.13
C TYR A 54 8.85 -2.78 -5.67
N THR A 55 7.79 -3.50 -6.02
CA THR A 55 6.43 -3.17 -5.57
C THR A 55 6.29 -3.27 -4.04
N ILE A 56 6.98 -4.21 -3.42
CA ILE A 56 7.03 -4.32 -1.95
C ILE A 56 7.93 -3.24 -1.35
N GLU A 57 9.13 -3.06 -1.88
CA GLU A 57 10.16 -2.20 -1.28
C GLU A 57 9.81 -0.71 -1.36
N PHE A 58 9.46 -0.21 -2.53
CA PHE A 58 9.28 1.22 -2.72
C PHE A 58 7.89 1.70 -2.26
N PRO A 59 6.75 1.25 -2.82
CA PRO A 59 5.45 1.74 -2.39
C PRO A 59 5.18 1.45 -0.92
N PHE A 60 5.28 0.21 -0.50
CA PHE A 60 4.92 -0.21 0.85
C PHE A 60 6.05 0.02 1.86
N GLY A 61 7.27 -0.29 1.48
CA GLY A 61 8.44 -0.13 2.34
C GLY A 61 8.82 1.32 2.58
N ASP A 62 8.87 2.14 1.54
CA ASP A 62 9.33 3.52 1.63
C ASP A 62 8.19 4.53 1.75
N ILE A 63 7.11 4.40 0.97
CA ILE A 63 6.07 5.44 0.89
C ILE A 63 4.96 5.23 1.91
N TYR A 64 4.27 4.09 1.88
CA TYR A 64 3.15 3.82 2.78
C TYR A 64 3.58 3.66 4.25
N SER A 65 4.85 3.42 4.49
CA SER A 65 5.42 3.35 5.85
C SER A 65 5.82 4.71 6.44
N ARG A 66 5.70 5.80 5.68
CA ARG A 66 6.00 7.16 6.16
C ARG A 66 4.94 7.62 7.18
N PRO A 67 5.35 8.27 8.29
CA PRO A 67 4.41 8.65 9.35
C PRO A 67 3.61 9.93 9.06
N GLY A 68 3.93 10.67 7.99
CA GLY A 68 3.35 11.99 7.71
C GLY A 68 1.89 11.98 7.26
N LEU A 69 1.33 10.82 6.92
CA LEU A 69 -0.05 10.63 6.51
C LEU A 69 -0.50 9.24 6.93
N ASP A 70 -1.69 9.11 7.51
CA ASP A 70 -2.21 7.81 7.93
C ASP A 70 -2.61 6.92 6.75
N LEU A 71 -2.81 5.64 7.00
CA LEU A 71 -3.12 4.67 5.95
C LEU A 71 -4.47 4.91 5.30
N LYS A 72 -5.47 5.30 6.08
CA LYS A 72 -6.80 5.62 5.54
C LYS A 72 -6.71 6.78 4.54
N SER A 73 -6.03 7.86 4.88
CA SER A 73 -5.83 9.00 3.99
C SER A 73 -5.02 8.64 2.75
N ARG A 74 -4.01 7.79 2.90
CA ARG A 74 -3.24 7.28 1.75
C ARG A 74 -4.10 6.48 0.79
N GLU A 75 -4.96 5.60 1.30
CA GLU A 75 -5.87 4.82 0.46
C GLU A 75 -6.96 5.69 -0.19
N VAL A 76 -7.46 6.73 0.48
CA VAL A 76 -8.35 7.73 -0.12
C VAL A 76 -7.68 8.35 -1.36
N ALA A 77 -6.44 8.80 -1.21
CA ALA A 77 -5.68 9.39 -2.32
C ALA A 77 -5.42 8.37 -3.44
N THR A 78 -5.13 7.13 -3.10
CA THR A 78 -4.88 6.06 -4.05
C THR A 78 -6.12 5.70 -4.86
N VAL A 79 -7.26 5.53 -4.21
CA VAL A 79 -8.54 5.25 -4.88
C VAL A 79 -8.91 6.39 -5.82
N ALA A 80 -8.73 7.64 -5.39
CA ALA A 80 -8.95 8.81 -6.24
C ALA A 80 -8.06 8.82 -7.48
N ALA A 81 -6.75 8.60 -7.29
CA ALA A 81 -5.77 8.59 -8.38
C ALA A 81 -6.06 7.48 -9.40
N LEU A 82 -6.30 6.26 -8.96
CA LEU A 82 -6.54 5.12 -9.84
C LEU A 82 -7.87 5.23 -10.57
N THR A 83 -8.89 5.78 -9.93
CA THR A 83 -10.18 6.11 -10.59
C THR A 83 -9.95 7.13 -11.70
N ALA A 84 -9.24 8.20 -11.41
CA ALA A 84 -8.98 9.28 -12.36
C ALA A 84 -8.12 8.84 -13.56
N MET A 85 -7.13 7.96 -13.34
CA MET A 85 -6.31 7.39 -14.41
C MET A 85 -7.14 6.57 -15.41
N GLY A 86 -8.17 5.88 -14.96
CA GLY A 86 -9.17 5.22 -15.80
C GLY A 86 -8.76 3.88 -16.41
N ASN A 87 -7.47 3.57 -16.44
CA ASN A 87 -6.92 2.34 -17.04
C ASN A 87 -6.28 1.39 -16.02
N CYS A 88 -6.62 1.53 -14.75
CA CYS A 88 -6.03 0.80 -13.63
C CYS A 88 -7.07 -0.05 -12.88
N GLN A 89 -7.99 -0.66 -13.61
CA GLN A 89 -9.12 -1.39 -13.00
C GLN A 89 -8.67 -2.49 -12.02
N PRO A 90 -7.72 -3.37 -12.35
CA PRO A 90 -7.26 -4.39 -11.41
C PRO A 90 -6.65 -3.81 -10.14
N GLN A 91 -5.82 -2.77 -10.26
CA GLN A 91 -5.18 -2.10 -9.13
C GLN A 91 -6.21 -1.35 -8.28
N LEU A 92 -7.18 -0.71 -8.92
CA LEU A 92 -8.26 -0.01 -8.23
C LEU A 92 -9.04 -0.98 -7.33
N LYS A 93 -9.37 -2.17 -7.80
CA LYS A 93 -10.08 -3.18 -6.99
C LYS A 93 -9.25 -3.59 -5.76
N VAL A 94 -7.96 -3.84 -5.94
CA VAL A 94 -7.05 -4.16 -4.82
C VAL A 94 -7.06 -3.04 -3.78
N HIS A 95 -6.96 -1.79 -4.23
CA HIS A 95 -6.91 -0.64 -3.32
C HIS A 95 -8.27 -0.27 -2.71
N ILE A 96 -9.38 -0.61 -3.34
CA ILE A 96 -10.71 -0.52 -2.69
C ILE A 96 -10.79 -1.51 -1.53
N HIS A 97 -10.31 -2.74 -1.70
CA HIS A 97 -10.16 -3.69 -0.59
C HIS A 97 -9.26 -3.12 0.52
N GLY A 98 -8.11 -2.58 0.14
CA GLY A 98 -7.18 -1.96 1.08
C GLY A 98 -7.79 -0.78 1.82
N ALA A 99 -8.53 0.08 1.13
CA ALA A 99 -9.23 1.21 1.73
C ALA A 99 -10.25 0.76 2.78
N LEU A 100 -11.03 -0.27 2.49
CA LEU A 100 -11.97 -0.86 3.45
C LEU A 100 -11.23 -1.46 4.66
N ASN A 101 -10.10 -2.12 4.42
CA ASN A 101 -9.30 -2.72 5.49
C ASN A 101 -8.73 -1.68 6.47
N VAL A 102 -8.43 -0.49 6.00
CA VAL A 102 -7.82 0.57 6.84
C VAL A 102 -8.83 1.60 7.35
N GLY A 103 -10.12 1.34 7.18
CA GLY A 103 -11.19 2.10 7.86
C GLY A 103 -12.04 2.98 6.98
N CYS A 104 -11.89 2.97 5.65
CA CYS A 104 -12.86 3.61 4.76
C CYS A 104 -14.18 2.86 4.79
N SER A 105 -15.29 3.59 4.79
CA SER A 105 -16.60 3.01 4.57
C SER A 105 -16.90 2.85 3.08
N LYS A 106 -17.87 2.01 2.75
CA LYS A 106 -18.40 1.90 1.36
C LYS A 106 -18.87 3.25 0.84
N GLU A 107 -19.55 4.01 1.68
CA GLU A 107 -20.07 5.34 1.36
C GLU A 107 -18.94 6.31 1.06
N GLU A 108 -17.89 6.32 1.86
CA GLU A 108 -16.71 7.15 1.61
C GLU A 108 -16.05 6.82 0.26
N ILE A 109 -15.91 5.55 -0.06
CA ILE A 109 -15.33 5.09 -1.34
C ILE A 109 -16.16 5.61 -2.52
N ILE A 110 -17.48 5.49 -2.44
CA ILE A 110 -18.39 5.99 -3.49
C ILE A 110 -18.31 7.52 -3.61
N GLU A 111 -18.18 8.24 -2.50
CA GLU A 111 -18.00 9.70 -2.52
C GLU A 111 -16.70 10.11 -3.21
N ILE A 112 -15.60 9.41 -2.95
CA ILE A 112 -14.30 9.63 -3.62
C ILE A 112 -14.44 9.45 -5.13
N ILE A 113 -15.04 8.33 -5.56
CA ILE A 113 -15.22 7.99 -6.97
C ILE A 113 -16.12 9.01 -7.65
N THR A 114 -17.22 9.39 -7.01
CA THR A 114 -18.14 10.40 -7.50
C THR A 114 -17.45 11.75 -7.72
N GLN A 115 -16.60 12.15 -6.78
CA GLN A 115 -15.83 13.38 -6.91
C GLN A 115 -14.90 13.35 -8.12
N MET A 116 -14.37 12.19 -8.50
CA MET A 116 -13.48 12.07 -9.65
C MET A 116 -14.19 12.33 -10.98
N ALA A 117 -15.52 12.27 -11.04
CA ALA A 117 -16.27 12.72 -12.21
C ALA A 117 -16.01 14.18 -12.56
N VAL A 118 -15.74 15.02 -11.55
CA VAL A 118 -15.40 16.45 -11.75
C VAL A 118 -14.07 16.64 -12.49
N TYR A 119 -13.05 15.86 -12.11
CA TYR A 119 -11.68 16.08 -12.59
C TYR A 119 -11.28 15.15 -13.74
N ALA A 120 -11.90 13.97 -13.83
CA ALA A 120 -11.52 12.93 -14.79
C ALA A 120 -12.65 12.54 -15.75
N GLY A 121 -13.87 13.03 -15.52
CA GLY A 121 -15.04 12.76 -16.36
C GLY A 121 -15.84 11.54 -15.93
N PHE A 122 -17.04 11.45 -16.47
CA PHE A 122 -18.00 10.39 -16.14
C PHE A 122 -17.53 8.98 -16.49
N PRO A 123 -16.88 8.72 -17.64
CA PRO A 123 -16.43 7.35 -17.95
C PRO A 123 -15.46 6.79 -16.88
N ALA A 124 -14.52 7.58 -16.38
CA ALA A 124 -13.61 7.17 -15.32
C ALA A 124 -14.37 6.90 -14.02
N ALA A 125 -15.28 7.77 -13.63
CA ALA A 125 -16.08 7.60 -12.41
C ALA A 125 -17.01 6.38 -12.51
N LEU A 126 -17.65 6.15 -13.64
CA LEU A 126 -18.50 4.97 -13.87
C LEU A 126 -17.70 3.67 -13.75
N ASN A 127 -16.52 3.62 -14.38
CA ASN A 127 -15.63 2.46 -14.26
C ASN A 127 -15.18 2.22 -12.81
N GLY A 128 -14.91 3.29 -12.08
CA GLY A 128 -14.61 3.23 -10.65
C GLY A 128 -15.77 2.67 -9.83
N ALA A 129 -16.97 3.13 -10.10
CA ALA A 129 -18.19 2.64 -9.42
C ALA A 129 -18.45 1.16 -9.70
N PHE A 130 -18.21 0.69 -10.92
CA PHE A 130 -18.32 -0.73 -11.26
C PHE A 130 -17.27 -1.56 -10.55
N ALA A 131 -16.03 -1.07 -10.45
CA ALA A 131 -14.98 -1.73 -9.66
C ALA A 131 -15.37 -1.85 -8.18
N ALA A 132 -15.89 -0.78 -7.60
CA ALA A 132 -16.36 -0.78 -6.21
C ALA A 132 -17.50 -1.78 -6.00
N LYS A 133 -18.46 -1.82 -6.93
CA LYS A 133 -19.57 -2.77 -6.89
C LYS A 133 -19.09 -4.22 -6.83
N GLU A 134 -18.11 -4.59 -7.65
CA GLU A 134 -17.52 -5.93 -7.65
C GLU A 134 -16.81 -6.25 -6.33
N VAL A 135 -16.00 -5.32 -5.81
CA VAL A 135 -15.31 -5.50 -4.53
C VAL A 135 -16.31 -5.65 -3.38
N PHE A 136 -17.35 -4.82 -3.34
CA PHE A 136 -18.36 -4.91 -2.28
C PHE A 136 -19.09 -6.25 -2.30
N ALA A 137 -19.42 -6.76 -3.50
CA ALA A 137 -20.02 -8.07 -3.66
C ALA A 137 -19.11 -9.21 -3.20
N GLU A 138 -17.80 -9.14 -3.49
CA GLU A 138 -16.82 -10.12 -3.04
C GLU A 138 -16.71 -10.17 -1.52
N ARG A 139 -16.80 -9.04 -0.85
CA ARG A 139 -16.67 -8.94 0.62
C ARG A 139 -17.92 -9.40 1.37
N GLU A 140 -19.05 -9.50 0.71
CA GLU A 140 -20.31 -10.01 1.30
C GLU A 140 -20.47 -11.53 1.23
N LYS A 141 -19.55 -12.21 0.55
CA LYS A 141 -19.56 -13.68 0.44
C LYS A 141 -19.02 -14.37 1.73
#